data_f728872ccc1533b931f979c3fdeea689
#
_entry.id   f728872ccc1533b931f979c3fdeea689
#
_cell.length_a   1.000
_cell.length_b   1.000
_cell.length_c   1.000
_cell.angle_alpha   90.00
_cell.angle_beta   90.00
_cell.angle_gamma   90.00
#
_symmetry.space_group_name_H-M   'P 1'
#
loop_
_entity.id
_entity.type
_entity.pdbx_description
1 polymer ?
#
loop_
_entity_poly.entity_id
_entity_poly.type
_entity_poly.pdbx_seq_one_letter_code
_entity_poly.pdbx_strand_id
1 'polypeptide(L)'
;MQRGDNAPMSDLRVSIVQASTIWRDAAANRALYGDWVKRLANQTDVIVLPETFMSGFGNDAIQEAEGMNGPSVAWMQEMAALTGAAITGSLVIAEGGRVVNRLVWATPDGQIQWYDKRHLFRMADEHLRYGQGEHRVIIRYRGWRILPLICYDLRFPVWSRNRVDVEGACEYDLAIYVANWPTPRRYPWQTLLR
;
A
#
# COMPACT_ATOMS: atom_id res chain seq x y z
N MET A 1 11.24 -25.21 0.10
CA MET A 1 9.83 -25.64 0.31
C MET A 1 9.20 -25.69 -1.07
N GLN A 2 9.07 -26.89 -1.63
CA GLN A 2 8.60 -27.16 -2.99
C GLN A 2 7.21 -26.55 -3.20
N ARG A 3 6.98 -25.93 -4.35
CA ARG A 3 5.62 -25.73 -4.85
C ARG A 3 5.01 -27.12 -5.02
N GLY A 4 4.24 -27.56 -4.04
CA GLY A 4 3.31 -28.68 -4.23
C GLY A 4 2.14 -28.18 -5.05
N ASP A 5 1.84 -28.96 -6.08
CA ASP A 5 0.67 -28.96 -6.93
C ASP A 5 0.48 -27.82 -7.93
N ASN A 6 0.55 -28.23 -9.19
CA ASN A 6 0.17 -27.57 -10.44
C ASN A 6 -1.34 -27.22 -10.53
N ALA A 7 -1.97 -26.71 -9.47
CA ALA A 7 -3.26 -26.06 -9.64
C ALA A 7 -3.00 -24.68 -10.29
N PRO A 8 -3.64 -24.34 -11.42
CA PRO A 8 -3.53 -23.00 -11.96
C PRO A 8 -3.93 -21.99 -10.88
N MET A 9 -3.09 -20.95 -10.67
CA MET A 9 -3.47 -19.85 -9.78
C MET A 9 -4.78 -19.27 -10.31
N SER A 10 -5.78 -19.13 -9.42
CA SER A 10 -7.00 -18.40 -9.77
C SER A 10 -6.66 -16.95 -10.09
N ASP A 11 -7.39 -16.34 -11.01
CA ASP A 11 -7.25 -14.92 -11.31
C ASP A 11 -7.41 -14.08 -10.02
N LEU A 12 -6.60 -13.02 -9.91
CA LEU A 12 -6.71 -12.03 -8.85
C LEU A 12 -7.32 -10.75 -9.41
N ARG A 13 -8.55 -10.45 -9.01
CA ARG A 13 -9.23 -9.22 -9.40
C ARG A 13 -8.77 -8.08 -8.49
N VAL A 14 -8.19 -7.04 -9.08
CA VAL A 14 -7.67 -5.88 -8.36
C VAL A 14 -8.43 -4.63 -8.79
N SER A 15 -9.02 -3.91 -7.83
CA SER A 15 -9.67 -2.62 -8.05
C SER A 15 -8.81 -1.51 -7.46
N ILE A 16 -8.59 -0.45 -8.24
CA ILE A 16 -7.83 0.72 -7.82
C ILE A 16 -8.80 1.88 -7.60
N VAL A 17 -8.80 2.46 -6.41
CA VAL A 17 -9.59 3.66 -6.08
C VAL A 17 -8.68 4.87 -6.21
N GLN A 18 -8.85 5.61 -7.32
CA GLN A 18 -8.14 6.86 -7.57
C GLN A 18 -9.07 8.03 -7.27
N ALA A 19 -9.07 8.48 -6.02
CA ALA A 19 -9.86 9.61 -5.54
C ALA A 19 -8.97 10.70 -4.95
N SER A 20 -9.46 11.94 -4.91
CA SER A 20 -8.75 13.06 -4.30
C SER A 20 -8.87 12.98 -2.78
N THR A 21 -7.76 12.76 -2.10
CA THR A 21 -7.69 12.75 -0.64
C THR A 21 -7.94 14.16 -0.09
N ILE A 22 -8.78 14.27 0.94
CA ILE A 22 -9.03 15.51 1.67
C ILE A 22 -7.86 15.78 2.59
N TRP A 23 -7.26 16.94 2.49
CA TRP A 23 -6.06 17.30 3.24
C TRP A 23 -6.31 17.30 4.75
N ARG A 24 -5.57 16.46 5.48
CA ARG A 24 -5.56 16.35 6.95
C ARG A 24 -6.94 16.17 7.59
N ASP A 25 -7.85 15.48 6.92
CA ASP A 25 -9.17 15.14 7.47
C ASP A 25 -9.43 13.64 7.33
N ALA A 26 -8.92 12.89 8.30
CA ALA A 26 -9.05 11.43 8.32
C ALA A 26 -10.52 10.98 8.42
N ALA A 27 -11.39 11.75 9.08
CA ALA A 27 -12.81 11.40 9.20
C ALA A 27 -13.52 11.54 7.85
N ALA A 28 -13.32 12.66 7.16
CA ALA A 28 -13.87 12.88 5.82
C ALA A 28 -13.30 11.87 4.81
N ASN A 29 -12.01 11.53 4.91
CA ASN A 29 -11.39 10.52 4.05
C ASN A 29 -11.94 9.11 4.31
N ARG A 30 -12.20 8.72 5.57
CA ARG A 30 -12.89 7.45 5.87
C ARG A 30 -14.28 7.38 5.24
N ALA A 31 -15.05 8.46 5.26
CA ALA A 31 -16.34 8.53 4.60
C ALA A 31 -16.19 8.42 3.08
N LEU A 32 -15.32 9.25 2.47
CA LEU A 32 -15.08 9.29 1.03
C LEU A 32 -14.64 7.91 0.48
N TYR A 33 -13.59 7.34 1.07
CA TYR A 33 -13.09 6.03 0.62
C TYR A 33 -14.04 4.90 1.00
N GLY A 34 -14.78 5.02 2.11
CA GLY A 34 -15.80 4.08 2.52
C GLY A 34 -16.91 3.92 1.47
N ASP A 35 -17.35 5.01 0.87
CA ASP A 35 -18.35 4.98 -0.21
C ASP A 35 -17.84 4.25 -1.46
N TRP A 36 -16.58 4.46 -1.83
CA TRP A 36 -15.96 3.75 -2.94
C TRP A 36 -15.77 2.26 -2.65
N VAL A 37 -15.23 1.95 -1.49
CA VAL A 37 -14.92 0.57 -1.05
C VAL A 37 -16.20 -0.28 -0.97
N LYS A 38 -17.27 0.25 -0.38
CA LYS A 38 -18.57 -0.45 -0.27
C LYS A 38 -19.16 -0.81 -1.62
N ARG A 39 -18.99 0.05 -2.64
CA ARG A 39 -19.47 -0.24 -4.01
C ARG A 39 -18.74 -1.41 -4.67
N LEU A 40 -17.54 -1.76 -4.19
CA LEU A 40 -16.71 -2.84 -4.71
C LEU A 40 -16.93 -4.18 -3.98
N ALA A 41 -17.83 -4.23 -3.00
CA ALA A 41 -18.11 -5.43 -2.22
C ALA A 41 -18.47 -6.62 -3.12
N ASN A 42 -17.81 -7.76 -2.89
CA ASN A 42 -17.97 -9.01 -3.64
C ASN A 42 -17.62 -8.94 -5.15
N GLN A 43 -17.01 -7.85 -5.62
CA GLN A 43 -16.67 -7.67 -7.03
C GLN A 43 -15.16 -7.81 -7.32
N THR A 44 -14.33 -7.77 -6.29
CA THR A 44 -12.87 -7.75 -6.40
C THR A 44 -12.24 -8.54 -5.26
N ASP A 45 -10.99 -8.91 -5.41
CA ASP A 45 -10.23 -9.65 -4.41
C ASP A 45 -9.30 -8.73 -3.62
N VAL A 46 -8.88 -7.61 -4.24
CA VAL A 46 -8.02 -6.59 -3.62
C VAL A 46 -8.51 -5.20 -4.00
N ILE A 47 -8.60 -4.31 -3.02
CA ILE A 47 -8.90 -2.88 -3.21
C ILE A 47 -7.65 -2.09 -2.84
N VAL A 48 -7.12 -1.32 -3.80
CA VAL A 48 -5.91 -0.50 -3.64
C VAL A 48 -6.30 0.95 -3.47
N LEU A 49 -5.94 1.55 -2.34
CA LEU A 49 -6.13 2.95 -1.99
C LEU A 49 -4.81 3.71 -2.17
N PRO A 50 -4.82 5.05 -2.27
CA PRO A 50 -3.61 5.85 -2.50
C PRO A 50 -2.58 5.81 -1.36
N GLU A 51 -1.43 6.44 -1.61
CA GLU A 51 -0.46 6.78 -0.57
C GLU A 51 -1.07 7.82 0.40
N THR A 52 -0.87 7.58 1.72
CA THR A 52 -1.35 8.45 2.82
C THR A 52 -2.81 8.87 2.66
N PHE A 53 -3.66 7.93 2.27
CA PHE A 53 -5.04 8.20 1.84
C PHE A 53 -5.94 8.78 2.94
N MET A 54 -5.53 8.73 4.21
CA MET A 54 -6.28 9.34 5.33
C MET A 54 -5.88 10.77 5.64
N SER A 55 -4.66 11.19 5.26
CA SER A 55 -4.12 12.51 5.61
C SER A 55 -3.74 13.37 4.41
N GLY A 56 -3.50 12.75 3.25
CA GLY A 56 -2.76 13.34 2.15
C GLY A 56 -1.24 13.30 2.38
N PHE A 57 -0.46 13.56 1.32
CA PHE A 57 1.01 13.52 1.39
C PHE A 57 1.59 14.91 1.67
N GLY A 58 2.39 15.04 2.74
CA GLY A 58 3.11 16.25 3.07
C GLY A 58 3.79 16.15 4.45
N ASN A 59 4.74 17.05 4.71
CA ASN A 59 5.48 17.04 5.96
C ASN A 59 4.60 17.34 7.19
N ASP A 60 3.56 18.13 7.02
CA ASP A 60 2.61 18.45 8.11
C ASP A 60 1.64 17.32 8.41
N ALA A 61 1.48 16.36 7.48
CA ALA A 61 0.66 15.16 7.70
C ALA A 61 1.18 14.27 8.85
N ILE A 62 2.42 14.47 9.28
CA ILE A 62 2.98 13.80 10.48
C ILE A 62 2.14 14.07 11.75
N GLN A 63 1.43 15.21 11.80
CA GLN A 63 0.56 15.56 12.92
C GLN A 63 -0.70 14.68 12.98
N GLU A 64 -1.04 14.01 11.88
CA GLU A 64 -2.16 13.07 11.77
C GLU A 64 -1.72 11.61 11.96
N ALA A 65 -0.48 11.39 12.46
CA ALA A 65 0.04 10.05 12.65
C ALA A 65 -0.77 9.27 13.70
N GLU A 66 -1.20 8.09 13.33
CA GLU A 66 -1.92 7.15 14.19
C GLU A 66 -1.02 5.96 14.53
N GLY A 67 -1.32 5.24 15.62
CA GLY A 67 -0.69 3.94 15.88
C GLY A 67 -1.29 2.82 15.04
N MET A 68 -0.66 1.65 15.02
CA MET A 68 -1.20 0.45 14.32
C MET A 68 -2.55 -0.03 14.91
N ASN A 69 -2.89 0.38 16.13
CA ASN A 69 -4.22 0.15 16.72
C ASN A 69 -5.16 1.35 16.56
N GLY A 70 -4.81 2.30 15.71
CA GLY A 70 -5.56 3.52 15.47
C GLY A 70 -6.80 3.31 14.60
N PRO A 71 -7.66 4.34 14.54
CA PRO A 71 -8.95 4.26 13.85
C PRO A 71 -8.82 3.99 12.35
N SER A 72 -7.74 4.39 11.69
CA SER A 72 -7.58 4.14 10.25
C SER A 72 -7.26 2.68 9.93
N VAL A 73 -6.43 2.01 10.74
CA VAL A 73 -6.17 0.57 10.59
C VAL A 73 -7.41 -0.23 10.92
N ALA A 74 -8.11 0.12 12.01
CA ALA A 74 -9.38 -0.51 12.38
C ALA A 74 -10.42 -0.38 11.26
N TRP A 75 -10.54 0.79 10.64
CA TRP A 75 -11.40 1.01 9.49
C TRP A 75 -11.01 0.14 8.29
N MET A 76 -9.71 -0.04 8.01
CA MET A 76 -9.27 -0.94 6.92
C MET A 76 -9.70 -2.39 7.19
N GLN A 77 -9.59 -2.87 8.42
CA GLN A 77 -10.03 -4.21 8.81
C GLN A 77 -11.55 -4.36 8.68
N GLU A 78 -12.32 -3.37 9.16
CA GLU A 78 -13.79 -3.35 9.02
C GLU A 78 -14.21 -3.40 7.54
N MET A 79 -13.60 -2.57 6.70
CA MET A 79 -13.90 -2.53 5.27
C MET A 79 -13.48 -3.82 4.55
N ALA A 80 -12.38 -4.43 4.93
CA ALA A 80 -11.96 -5.72 4.38
C ALA A 80 -12.96 -6.83 4.73
N ALA A 81 -13.39 -6.91 5.98
CA ALA A 81 -14.42 -7.86 6.41
C ALA A 81 -15.76 -7.64 5.69
N LEU A 82 -16.18 -6.36 5.56
CA LEU A 82 -17.43 -5.97 4.91
C LEU A 82 -17.46 -6.34 3.41
N THR A 83 -16.35 -6.15 2.71
CA THR A 83 -16.28 -6.32 1.25
C THR A 83 -15.86 -7.71 0.80
N GLY A 84 -15.29 -8.51 1.69
CA GLY A 84 -14.69 -9.80 1.36
C GLY A 84 -13.39 -9.69 0.54
N ALA A 85 -12.83 -8.48 0.43
CA ALA A 85 -11.61 -8.17 -0.31
C ALA A 85 -10.49 -7.70 0.62
N ALA A 86 -9.24 -7.99 0.30
CA ALA A 86 -8.13 -7.33 0.98
C ALA A 86 -8.10 -5.84 0.64
N ILE A 87 -7.81 -5.00 1.63
CA ILE A 87 -7.69 -3.54 1.47
C ILE A 87 -6.23 -3.13 1.71
N THR A 88 -5.67 -2.38 0.79
CA THR A 88 -4.30 -1.87 0.92
C THR A 88 -4.21 -0.40 0.52
N GLY A 89 -3.32 0.31 1.17
CA GLY A 89 -3.02 1.73 0.98
C GLY A 89 -2.03 2.17 2.04
N SER A 90 -1.40 3.34 1.92
CA SER A 90 -0.48 3.75 2.97
C SER A 90 -1.08 4.77 3.94
N LEU A 91 -0.58 4.73 5.16
CA LEU A 91 -0.96 5.57 6.29
C LEU A 91 0.29 6.23 6.89
N VAL A 92 0.09 7.32 7.60
CA VAL A 92 1.11 7.93 8.46
C VAL A 92 1.01 7.27 9.83
N ILE A 93 2.02 6.45 10.18
CA ILE A 93 2.01 5.63 11.39
C ILE A 93 3.09 6.08 12.36
N ALA A 94 2.68 6.29 13.62
CA ALA A 94 3.60 6.53 14.73
C ALA A 94 3.86 5.22 15.48
N GLU A 95 5.11 4.80 15.54
CA GLU A 95 5.54 3.58 16.23
C GLU A 95 6.98 3.69 16.70
N GLY A 96 7.27 3.26 17.92
CA GLY A 96 8.62 3.22 18.48
C GLY A 96 9.33 4.58 18.51
N GLY A 97 8.59 5.68 18.74
CA GLY A 97 9.14 7.04 18.81
C GLY A 97 9.46 7.67 17.44
N ARG A 98 9.11 7.02 16.34
CA ARG A 98 9.26 7.55 14.97
C ARG A 98 7.94 7.52 14.21
N VAL A 99 7.83 8.32 13.17
CA VAL A 99 6.71 8.30 12.24
C VAL A 99 7.17 7.72 10.91
N VAL A 100 6.37 6.85 10.31
CA VAL A 100 6.69 6.20 9.03
C VAL A 100 5.52 6.34 8.05
N ASN A 101 5.82 6.30 6.76
CA ASN A 101 4.83 6.11 5.70
C ASN A 101 4.70 4.60 5.48
N ARG A 102 3.62 4.01 6.02
CA ARG A 102 3.41 2.55 6.07
C ARG A 102 2.27 2.13 5.16
N LEU A 103 2.57 1.30 4.17
CA LEU A 103 1.55 0.55 3.46
C LEU A 103 1.03 -0.54 4.39
N VAL A 104 -0.28 -0.54 4.61
CA VAL A 104 -1.00 -1.56 5.38
C VAL A 104 -1.77 -2.45 4.41
N TRP A 105 -1.74 -3.74 4.68
CA TRP A 105 -2.51 -4.76 3.99
C TRP A 105 -3.43 -5.43 5.00
N ALA A 106 -4.73 -5.18 4.91
CA ALA A 106 -5.75 -5.77 5.77
C ALA A 106 -6.54 -6.82 5.00
N THR A 107 -6.64 -8.04 5.53
CA THR A 107 -7.40 -9.13 4.92
C THR A 107 -8.79 -9.27 5.54
N PRO A 108 -9.77 -9.91 4.85
CA PRO A 108 -11.13 -10.09 5.37
C PRO A 108 -11.21 -10.87 6.69
N ASP A 109 -10.24 -11.72 6.97
CA ASP A 109 -10.11 -12.48 8.23
C ASP A 109 -9.41 -11.69 9.35
N GLY A 110 -9.16 -10.38 9.12
CA GLY A 110 -8.60 -9.45 10.10
C GLY A 110 -7.07 -9.47 10.24
N GLN A 111 -6.35 -10.27 9.44
CA GLN A 111 -4.89 -10.25 9.47
C GLN A 111 -4.34 -8.95 8.88
N ILE A 112 -3.23 -8.48 9.45
CA ILE A 112 -2.53 -7.28 9.00
C ILE A 112 -1.09 -7.65 8.64
N GLN A 113 -0.66 -7.21 7.46
CA GLN A 113 0.73 -7.16 7.04
C GLN A 113 1.06 -5.73 6.65
N TRP A 114 2.34 -5.35 6.65
CA TRP A 114 2.72 -3.98 6.31
C TRP A 114 4.10 -3.90 5.69
N TYR A 115 4.33 -2.77 5.00
CA TYR A 115 5.61 -2.37 4.45
C TYR A 115 5.87 -0.89 4.74
N ASP A 116 7.02 -0.55 5.30
CA ASP A 116 7.44 0.82 5.52
C ASP A 116 8.21 1.32 4.30
N LYS A 117 7.86 2.50 3.83
CA LYS A 117 8.49 3.14 2.66
C LYS A 117 10.01 3.16 2.77
N ARG A 118 10.68 2.52 1.82
CA ARG A 118 12.14 2.43 1.79
C ARG A 118 12.78 3.74 1.35
N HIS A 119 12.25 4.36 0.29
CA HIS A 119 12.86 5.52 -0.32
C HIS A 119 12.01 6.77 -0.05
N LEU A 120 12.49 7.57 0.89
CA LEU A 120 11.83 8.82 1.27
C LEU A 120 12.12 9.89 0.22
N PHE A 121 11.10 10.69 -0.10
CA PHE A 121 11.15 11.73 -1.12
C PHE A 121 11.92 12.95 -0.61
N ARG A 122 13.25 12.94 -0.80
CA ARG A 122 14.17 13.98 -0.29
C ARG A 122 13.89 15.37 -0.85
N MET A 123 13.37 15.47 -2.07
CA MET A 123 13.03 16.76 -2.67
C MET A 123 11.84 17.47 -2.01
N ALA A 124 11.09 16.78 -1.15
CA ALA A 124 10.05 17.33 -0.30
C ALA A 124 10.42 17.20 1.19
N ASP A 125 11.70 16.99 1.52
CA ASP A 125 12.22 16.87 2.88
C ASP A 125 11.53 15.78 3.74
N GLU A 126 10.92 14.77 3.10
CA GLU A 126 10.26 13.65 3.78
C GLU A 126 11.23 12.97 4.77
N HIS A 127 12.49 12.83 4.41
CA HIS A 127 13.54 12.21 5.23
C HIS A 127 13.88 12.94 6.53
N LEU A 128 13.47 14.20 6.68
CA LEU A 128 13.65 14.97 7.90
C LEU A 128 12.52 14.71 8.92
N ARG A 129 11.44 14.09 8.48
CA ARG A 129 10.22 13.91 9.28
C ARG A 129 9.84 12.44 9.46
N TYR A 130 10.08 11.61 8.45
CA TYR A 130 9.68 10.21 8.43
C TYR A 130 10.88 9.29 8.59
N GLY A 131 10.68 8.21 9.34
CA GLY A 131 11.60 7.09 9.40
C GLY A 131 11.57 6.27 8.12
N GLN A 132 12.75 5.84 7.69
CA GLN A 132 12.93 4.99 6.52
C GLN A 132 12.67 3.53 6.88
N GLY A 133 11.97 2.80 6.01
CA GLY A 133 11.84 1.35 6.09
C GLY A 133 13.14 0.64 5.75
N GLU A 134 13.37 -0.54 6.34
CA GLU A 134 14.61 -1.30 6.16
C GLU A 134 14.40 -2.63 5.43
N HIS A 135 13.18 -3.15 5.48
CA HIS A 135 12.87 -4.49 5.01
C HIS A 135 12.04 -4.48 3.74
N ARG A 136 12.38 -5.36 2.84
CA ARG A 136 11.56 -5.71 1.69
C ARG A 136 10.58 -6.82 2.13
N VAL A 137 9.31 -6.65 1.80
CA VAL A 137 8.25 -7.56 2.23
C VAL A 137 7.60 -8.18 0.99
N ILE A 138 7.25 -9.46 1.06
CA ILE A 138 6.40 -10.14 0.08
C ILE A 138 5.14 -10.59 0.80
N ILE A 139 4.02 -10.00 0.44
CA ILE A 139 2.70 -10.37 0.94
C ILE A 139 2.21 -11.60 0.19
N ARG A 140 1.71 -12.61 0.92
CA ARG A 140 1.10 -13.79 0.33
C ARG A 140 -0.41 -13.71 0.51
N TYR A 141 -1.14 -13.69 -0.60
CA TYR A 141 -2.59 -13.60 -0.59
C TYR A 141 -3.20 -14.41 -1.74
N ARG A 142 -4.10 -15.33 -1.44
CA ARG A 142 -4.79 -16.19 -2.42
C ARG A 142 -3.83 -16.90 -3.41
N GLY A 143 -2.68 -17.35 -2.93
CA GLY A 143 -1.65 -18.00 -3.75
C GLY A 143 -0.71 -17.04 -4.49
N TRP A 144 -1.03 -15.75 -4.56
CA TRP A 144 -0.20 -14.72 -5.16
C TRP A 144 0.88 -14.21 -4.20
N ARG A 145 2.04 -13.90 -4.75
CA ARG A 145 3.15 -13.23 -4.06
C ARG A 145 3.18 -11.79 -4.54
N ILE A 146 2.94 -10.86 -3.63
CA ILE A 146 2.73 -9.46 -3.95
C ILE A 146 3.83 -8.63 -3.29
N LEU A 147 4.52 -7.81 -4.09
CA LEU A 147 5.49 -6.83 -3.61
C LEU A 147 4.78 -5.48 -3.40
N PRO A 148 4.57 -5.03 -2.15
CA PRO A 148 4.03 -3.71 -1.85
C PRO A 148 5.13 -2.66 -1.92
N LEU A 149 4.84 -1.53 -2.55
CA LEU A 149 5.77 -0.41 -2.73
C LEU A 149 5.03 0.93 -2.61
N ILE A 150 5.76 1.97 -2.21
CA ILE A 150 5.18 3.30 -1.98
C ILE A 150 5.89 4.34 -2.85
N CYS A 151 5.17 4.91 -3.80
CA CYS A 151 5.44 6.15 -4.51
C CYS A 151 6.90 6.27 -5.01
N TYR A 152 7.77 6.94 -4.25
CA TYR A 152 9.16 7.20 -4.65
C TYR A 152 10.02 5.94 -4.77
N ASP A 153 9.60 4.80 -4.22
CA ASP A 153 10.24 3.50 -4.44
C ASP A 153 10.33 3.17 -5.93
N LEU A 154 9.40 3.68 -6.76
CA LEU A 154 9.41 3.51 -8.22
C LEU A 154 10.70 4.00 -8.89
N ARG A 155 11.39 4.97 -8.29
CA ARG A 155 12.68 5.50 -8.79
C ARG A 155 13.87 4.59 -8.53
N PHE A 156 13.69 3.49 -7.81
CA PHE A 156 14.75 2.61 -7.36
C PHE A 156 14.55 1.17 -7.86
N PRO A 157 14.78 0.92 -9.17
CA PRO A 157 14.51 -0.39 -9.77
C PRO A 157 15.33 -1.53 -9.14
N VAL A 158 16.50 -1.24 -8.57
CA VAL A 158 17.28 -2.25 -7.83
C VAL A 158 16.53 -2.77 -6.62
N TRP A 159 15.69 -1.93 -5.98
CA TRP A 159 14.85 -2.34 -4.87
C TRP A 159 13.60 -3.10 -5.32
N SER A 160 12.98 -2.66 -6.41
CA SER A 160 11.69 -3.18 -6.87
C SER A 160 11.79 -4.33 -7.87
N ARG A 161 12.96 -4.52 -8.54
CA ARG A 161 13.10 -5.60 -9.53
C ARG A 161 12.77 -6.97 -8.95
N ASN A 162 12.18 -7.82 -9.76
CA ASN A 162 11.96 -9.21 -9.38
C ASN A 162 13.30 -9.92 -9.23
N ARG A 163 13.47 -10.64 -8.15
CA ARG A 163 14.65 -11.49 -7.92
C ARG A 163 14.30 -12.89 -8.34
N VAL A 164 15.25 -13.53 -9.01
CA VAL A 164 15.10 -14.90 -9.48
C VAL A 164 16.06 -15.76 -8.66
N ASP A 165 15.56 -16.86 -8.11
CA ASP A 165 16.39 -17.82 -7.39
C ASP A 165 17.20 -18.74 -8.33
N VAL A 166 17.97 -19.63 -7.77
CA VAL A 166 18.82 -20.57 -8.52
C VAL A 166 18.02 -21.58 -9.36
N GLU A 167 16.73 -21.75 -9.06
CA GLU A 167 15.80 -22.63 -9.76
C GLU A 167 15.00 -21.88 -10.84
N GLY A 168 15.25 -20.59 -11.00
CA GLY A 168 14.55 -19.73 -11.97
C GLY A 168 13.20 -19.20 -11.50
N ALA A 169 12.82 -19.37 -10.24
CA ALA A 169 11.55 -18.89 -9.70
C ALA A 169 11.65 -17.40 -9.30
N CYS A 170 10.67 -16.62 -9.75
CA CYS A 170 10.54 -15.22 -9.37
C CYS A 170 10.15 -15.07 -7.89
N GLU A 171 10.61 -14.00 -7.24
CA GLU A 171 10.29 -13.70 -5.84
C GLU A 171 8.82 -13.28 -5.66
N TYR A 172 8.26 -12.54 -6.62
CA TYR A 172 6.87 -12.10 -6.60
C TYR A 172 6.20 -12.25 -7.98
N ASP A 173 4.88 -12.24 -7.96
CA ASP A 173 4.03 -12.35 -9.16
C ASP A 173 3.41 -11.00 -9.56
N LEU A 174 3.20 -10.10 -8.57
CA LEU A 174 2.57 -8.80 -8.73
C LEU A 174 3.32 -7.74 -7.90
N ALA A 175 3.60 -6.58 -8.48
CA ALA A 175 4.05 -5.40 -7.74
C ALA A 175 2.91 -4.37 -7.69
N ILE A 176 2.65 -3.82 -6.50
CA ILE A 176 1.66 -2.76 -6.27
C ILE A 176 2.39 -1.52 -5.79
N TYR A 177 2.22 -0.40 -6.50
CA TYR A 177 2.69 0.92 -6.09
C TYR A 177 1.51 1.78 -5.68
N VAL A 178 1.40 2.13 -4.40
CA VAL A 178 0.50 3.18 -3.94
C VAL A 178 1.20 4.53 -4.02
N ALA A 179 0.52 5.57 -4.49
CA ALA A 179 1.16 6.86 -4.66
C ALA A 179 0.19 8.04 -4.47
N ASN A 180 0.76 9.13 -4.01
CA ASN A 180 0.22 10.49 -4.12
C ASN A 180 1.22 11.29 -4.97
N TRP A 181 1.07 11.22 -6.29
CA TRP A 181 2.07 11.67 -7.25
C TRP A 181 1.65 12.98 -7.91
N PRO A 182 2.45 14.04 -7.84
CA PRO A 182 2.05 15.36 -8.35
C PRO A 182 1.96 15.39 -9.87
N THR A 183 0.92 16.03 -10.38
CA THR A 183 0.64 16.15 -11.82
C THR A 183 1.83 16.63 -12.67
N PRO A 184 2.65 17.62 -12.26
CA PRO A 184 3.83 18.01 -13.04
C PRO A 184 4.87 16.92 -13.25
N ARG A 185 4.81 15.84 -12.46
CA ARG A 185 5.70 14.67 -12.56
C ARG A 185 5.02 13.44 -13.16
N ARG A 186 3.90 13.62 -13.85
CA ARG A 186 3.14 12.54 -14.48
C ARG A 186 3.97 11.73 -15.48
N TYR A 187 4.79 12.39 -16.28
CA TYR A 187 5.62 11.73 -17.30
C TYR A 187 6.59 10.70 -16.69
N PRO A 188 7.43 11.04 -15.69
CA PRO A 188 8.24 10.04 -15.01
C PRO A 188 7.45 8.86 -14.43
N TRP A 189 6.29 9.11 -13.85
CA TRP A 189 5.42 8.05 -13.33
C TRP A 189 5.03 7.06 -14.42
N GLN A 190 4.48 7.55 -15.52
CA GLN A 190 4.03 6.73 -16.63
C GLN A 190 5.18 5.98 -17.33
N THR A 191 6.37 6.59 -17.43
CA THR A 191 7.54 5.98 -18.05
C THR A 191 8.13 4.85 -17.21
N LEU A 192 8.16 5.01 -15.89
CA LEU A 192 8.77 4.03 -15.00
C LEU A 192 7.86 2.84 -14.67
N LEU A 193 6.56 2.97 -14.88
CA LEU A 193 5.61 1.87 -14.71
C LEU A 193 5.50 0.94 -15.94
N ARG A 194 6.12 1.29 -17.05
CA ARG A 194 6.21 0.49 -18.29
C ARG A 194 7.46 -0.37 -18.29
#